data_a8e994624bf4fae0bfb87063b8039e5a
#
_entry.id   a8e994624bf4fae0bfb87063b8039e5a
#
_cell.length_a   1.000
_cell.length_b   1.000
_cell.length_c   1.000
_cell.angle_alpha   90.00
_cell.angle_beta   90.00
_cell.angle_gamma   90.00
#
_symmetry.space_group_name_H-M   'P 1'
#
loop_
_entity.id
_entity.type
_entity.pdbx_description
1 polymer ?
#
loop_
_entity_poly.entity_id
_entity_poly.type
_entity_poly.pdbx_seq_one_letter_code
_entity_poly.pdbx_strand_id
1 'polypeptide(L)'
;SNNYDFRAGSMQEGQYASVGVANRNYTLRGLYSYSSGFNEKGWAITAGLTYRWANQGYVEGTFYNALSYFFGVQKKWMNGHSLSFSTWGNPTERSTQGASTDEAYWLANDYQYNPYWGYQNGHKRNSRVVNDFAPSAIATWDWEINDQMKLTTSVFGKYSMYKSAKLNYNNAENPQPDYWKNMPSANYYVWLLYTSDA
;
A
#
# COMPACT_ATOMS: atom_id res chain seq x y z
N SER A 1 -2.57 -16.49 -18.15
CA SER A 1 -1.65 -16.58 -16.98
C SER A 1 -0.50 -15.61 -17.17
N ASN A 2 -0.15 -14.85 -16.14
CA ASN A 2 1.01 -13.98 -16.16
C ASN A 2 2.20 -14.75 -15.60
N ASN A 3 3.31 -14.77 -16.34
CA ASN A 3 4.57 -15.30 -15.85
C ASN A 3 5.51 -14.14 -15.54
N TYR A 4 6.01 -14.09 -14.31
CA TYR A 4 6.93 -13.06 -13.86
C TYR A 4 8.30 -13.68 -13.61
N ASP A 5 9.33 -13.16 -14.27
CA ASP A 5 10.71 -13.53 -14.01
C ASP A 5 11.36 -12.50 -13.07
N PHE A 6 11.76 -12.96 -11.89
CA PHE A 6 12.39 -12.13 -10.83
C PHE A 6 13.93 -12.26 -10.81
N ARG A 7 14.53 -12.93 -11.81
CA ARG A 7 15.99 -13.06 -11.88
C ARG A 7 16.62 -11.72 -12.22
N ALA A 8 17.71 -11.36 -11.52
CA ALA A 8 18.39 -10.08 -11.75
C ALA A 8 18.94 -9.94 -13.17
N GLY A 9 19.41 -11.04 -13.77
CA GLY A 9 19.96 -11.05 -15.13
C GLY A 9 18.91 -11.00 -16.26
N SER A 10 17.61 -11.13 -15.96
CA SER A 10 16.54 -10.94 -16.94
C SER A 10 16.04 -9.50 -17.00
N MET A 11 16.47 -8.65 -16.07
CA MET A 11 16.12 -7.23 -16.06
C MET A 11 16.96 -6.45 -17.07
N GLN A 12 16.32 -5.48 -17.71
CA GLN A 12 17.02 -4.59 -18.66
C GLN A 12 18.11 -3.81 -17.92
N GLU A 13 19.33 -3.88 -18.43
CA GLU A 13 20.49 -3.14 -17.91
C GLU A 13 20.28 -1.64 -18.01
N GLY A 14 20.73 -0.92 -16.98
CA GLY A 14 20.72 0.54 -16.94
C GLY A 14 20.12 1.10 -15.65
N GLN A 15 19.85 2.39 -15.72
CA GLN A 15 19.24 3.16 -14.64
C GLN A 15 17.95 3.80 -15.14
N TYR A 16 16.96 3.82 -14.28
CA TYR A 16 15.71 4.49 -14.57
C TYR A 16 15.25 5.29 -13.35
N ALA A 17 14.93 6.55 -13.56
CA ALA A 17 14.34 7.42 -12.54
C ALA A 17 13.05 8.04 -13.08
N SER A 18 12.04 8.14 -12.22
CA SER A 18 10.76 8.74 -12.55
C SER A 18 10.19 9.48 -11.35
N VAL A 19 9.66 10.66 -11.60
CA VAL A 19 8.86 11.42 -10.63
C VAL A 19 7.50 11.63 -11.23
N GLY A 20 6.45 11.42 -10.45
CA GLY A 20 5.07 11.59 -10.87
C GLY A 20 4.24 12.28 -9.81
N VAL A 21 3.30 13.09 -10.24
CA VAL A 21 2.30 13.74 -9.40
C VAL A 21 0.92 13.21 -9.77
N ALA A 22 0.11 12.93 -8.78
CA ALA A 22 -1.25 12.43 -8.98
C ALA A 22 -2.20 13.03 -7.94
N ASN A 23 -3.44 13.24 -8.33
CA ASN A 23 -4.51 13.63 -7.43
C ASN A 23 -5.40 12.42 -7.14
N ARG A 24 -4.88 11.46 -6.37
CA ARG A 24 -5.56 10.23 -5.97
C ARG A 24 -5.22 9.90 -4.50
N ASN A 25 -4.91 8.64 -4.21
CA ASN A 25 -4.50 8.20 -2.87
C ASN A 25 -3.16 8.81 -2.44
N TYR A 26 -2.28 9.09 -3.40
CA TYR A 26 -1.00 9.76 -3.17
C TYR A 26 -0.86 10.98 -4.09
N THR A 27 -0.08 11.94 -3.63
CA THR A 27 0.22 13.17 -4.37
C THR A 27 1.52 13.07 -5.13
N LEU A 28 2.54 12.47 -4.52
CA LEU A 28 3.88 12.35 -5.09
C LEU A 28 4.30 10.89 -5.18
N ARG A 29 4.95 10.55 -6.30
CA ARG A 29 5.65 9.28 -6.50
C ARG A 29 7.06 9.54 -7.01
N GLY A 30 8.05 9.02 -6.31
CA GLY A 30 9.42 8.90 -6.79
C GLY A 30 9.76 7.44 -7.05
N LEU A 31 10.43 7.14 -8.15
CA LEU A 31 10.92 5.82 -8.48
C LEU A 31 12.36 5.91 -8.97
N TYR A 32 13.20 5.00 -8.49
CA TYR A 32 14.53 4.78 -9.00
C TYR A 32 14.80 3.28 -9.11
N SER A 33 15.39 2.85 -10.21
CA SER A 33 15.83 1.47 -10.38
C SER A 33 17.18 1.41 -11.10
N TYR A 34 17.92 0.38 -10.76
CA TYR A 34 19.24 0.07 -11.31
C TYR A 34 19.34 -1.42 -11.62
N SER A 35 19.89 -1.76 -12.77
CA SER A 35 20.26 -3.12 -13.13
C SER A 35 21.63 -3.12 -13.78
N SER A 36 22.54 -3.94 -13.26
CA SER A 36 23.92 -4.00 -13.75
C SER A 36 24.09 -4.81 -15.03
N GLY A 37 23.09 -5.64 -15.41
CA GLY A 37 23.34 -6.73 -16.33
C GLY A 37 24.34 -7.74 -15.78
N PHE A 38 24.74 -8.72 -16.58
CA PHE A 38 25.81 -9.65 -16.21
C PHE A 38 27.21 -9.05 -16.48
N ASN A 39 28.03 -9.05 -15.44
CA ASN A 39 29.45 -8.70 -15.61
C ASN A 39 30.29 -9.91 -16.13
N GLU A 40 31.55 -9.68 -16.45
CA GLU A 40 32.49 -10.71 -16.92
C GLU A 40 32.65 -11.91 -15.97
N LYS A 41 32.40 -11.68 -14.68
CA LYS A 41 32.44 -12.73 -13.66
C LYS A 41 31.10 -13.45 -13.51
N GLY A 42 30.07 -13.15 -14.33
CA GLY A 42 28.76 -13.76 -14.32
C GLY A 42 27.84 -13.31 -13.14
N TRP A 43 28.07 -12.13 -12.58
CA TRP A 43 27.20 -11.54 -11.58
C TRP A 43 26.27 -10.51 -12.21
N ALA A 44 24.99 -10.53 -11.80
CA ALA A 44 24.02 -9.50 -12.09
C ALA A 44 23.33 -9.05 -10.78
N ILE A 45 23.14 -7.74 -10.65
CA ILE A 45 22.49 -7.12 -9.50
C ILE A 45 21.42 -6.17 -10.01
N THR A 46 20.24 -6.23 -9.41
CA THR A 46 19.12 -5.30 -9.69
C THR A 46 18.56 -4.79 -8.39
N ALA A 47 18.33 -3.49 -8.30
CA ALA A 47 17.67 -2.84 -7.18
C ALA A 47 16.67 -1.81 -7.67
N GLY A 48 15.53 -1.70 -6.98
CA GLY A 48 14.53 -0.70 -7.29
C GLY A 48 13.82 -0.22 -6.02
N LEU A 49 13.55 1.08 -5.98
CA LEU A 49 12.81 1.73 -4.92
C LEU A 49 11.71 2.60 -5.53
N THR A 50 10.52 2.53 -4.96
CA THR A 50 9.43 3.44 -5.29
C THR A 50 8.84 3.98 -3.98
N TYR A 51 8.78 5.28 -3.86
CA TYR A 51 8.13 5.94 -2.73
C TYR A 51 6.89 6.69 -3.21
N ARG A 52 5.78 6.47 -2.52
CA ARG A 52 4.50 7.17 -2.75
C ARG A 52 4.09 7.85 -1.47
N TRP A 53 3.75 9.12 -1.60
CA TRP A 53 3.44 9.94 -0.45
C TRP A 53 2.28 10.89 -0.71
N ALA A 54 1.42 11.05 0.31
CA ALA A 54 0.46 12.13 0.42
C ALA A 54 0.24 12.45 1.90
N ASN A 55 0.43 13.70 2.28
CA ASN A 55 0.01 14.20 3.59
C ASN A 55 -1.52 14.32 3.69
N GLN A 56 -2.16 14.67 2.58
CA GLN A 56 -3.59 14.59 2.38
C GLN A 56 -3.85 14.04 0.98
N GLY A 57 -4.64 12.95 0.89
CA GLY A 57 -5.10 12.41 -0.38
C GLY A 57 -6.26 13.22 -0.96
N TYR A 58 -6.88 12.68 -2.00
CA TYR A 58 -8.04 13.31 -2.64
C TYR A 58 -9.22 13.51 -1.69
N VAL A 59 -9.43 12.58 -0.75
CA VAL A 59 -10.45 12.66 0.29
C VAL A 59 -9.84 13.25 1.55
N GLU A 60 -10.54 14.20 2.16
CA GLU A 60 -10.06 14.88 3.35
C GLU A 60 -9.82 13.94 4.52
N GLY A 61 -8.76 14.22 5.30
CA GLY A 61 -8.35 13.39 6.43
C GLY A 61 -7.70 12.07 6.07
N THR A 62 -7.45 11.82 4.77
CA THR A 62 -6.68 10.65 4.34
C THR A 62 -5.21 11.01 4.12
N PHE A 63 -4.33 10.08 4.40
CA PHE A 63 -2.91 10.16 4.09
C PHE A 63 -2.41 8.83 3.52
N TYR A 64 -1.29 8.87 2.84
CA TYR A 64 -0.68 7.71 2.22
C TYR A 64 0.84 7.79 2.27
N ASN A 65 1.46 6.72 2.75
CA ASN A 65 2.90 6.60 2.87
C ASN A 65 3.29 5.16 2.53
N ALA A 66 3.93 4.94 1.39
CA ALA A 66 4.29 3.60 0.94
C ALA A 66 5.65 3.60 0.28
N LEU A 67 6.53 2.72 0.76
CA LEU A 67 7.80 2.39 0.15
C LEU A 67 7.68 1.01 -0.51
N SER A 68 7.98 0.89 -1.78
CA SER A 68 8.13 -0.40 -2.45
C SER A 68 9.60 -0.60 -2.76
N TYR A 69 10.13 -1.76 -2.45
CA TYR A 69 11.50 -2.13 -2.80
C TYR A 69 11.55 -3.45 -3.54
N PHE A 70 12.54 -3.57 -4.38
CA PHE A 70 12.96 -4.79 -5.04
C PHE A 70 14.49 -4.87 -4.97
N PHE A 71 15.01 -6.03 -4.64
CA PHE A 71 16.43 -6.33 -4.72
C PHE A 71 16.61 -7.73 -5.27
N GLY A 72 17.48 -7.87 -6.25
CA GLY A 72 17.83 -9.15 -6.87
C GLY A 72 19.32 -9.28 -7.11
N VAL A 73 19.84 -10.47 -6.89
CA VAL A 73 21.21 -10.85 -7.25
C VAL A 73 21.19 -12.19 -7.95
N GLN A 74 22.00 -12.32 -8.97
CA GLN A 74 22.14 -13.57 -9.72
C GLN A 74 23.61 -13.84 -10.01
N LYS A 75 23.98 -15.10 -9.89
CA LYS A 75 25.29 -15.61 -10.30
C LYS A 75 25.11 -16.70 -11.35
N LYS A 76 25.76 -16.56 -12.48
CA LYS A 76 25.84 -17.57 -13.54
C LYS A 76 27.24 -18.10 -13.59
N TRP A 77 27.40 -19.42 -13.65
CA TRP A 77 28.70 -20.12 -13.81
C TRP A 77 28.81 -20.68 -15.22
N MET A 78 30.06 -20.90 -15.64
CA MET A 78 30.35 -21.44 -16.99
C MET A 78 29.92 -22.91 -17.17
N ASN A 79 29.65 -23.63 -16.09
CA ASN A 79 29.24 -25.03 -16.09
C ASN A 79 27.73 -25.22 -16.21
N GLY A 80 26.99 -24.24 -16.69
CA GLY A 80 25.54 -24.30 -16.90
C GLY A 80 24.67 -24.09 -15.66
N HIS A 81 25.29 -23.81 -14.51
CA HIS A 81 24.55 -23.48 -13.29
C HIS A 81 24.30 -21.97 -13.17
N SER A 82 23.11 -21.60 -12.62
CA SER A 82 22.81 -20.25 -12.24
C SER A 82 22.01 -20.25 -10.92
N LEU A 83 22.37 -19.38 -10.01
CA LEU A 83 21.65 -19.17 -8.76
C LEU A 83 21.19 -17.71 -8.70
N SER A 84 19.92 -17.50 -8.45
CA SER A 84 19.33 -16.18 -8.25
C SER A 84 18.63 -16.10 -6.90
N PHE A 85 18.71 -14.93 -6.27
CA PHE A 85 17.95 -14.57 -5.10
C PHE A 85 17.31 -13.21 -5.34
N SER A 86 16.02 -13.10 -5.06
CA SER A 86 15.29 -11.83 -5.16
C SER A 86 14.38 -11.66 -3.98
N THR A 87 14.29 -10.43 -3.50
CA THR A 87 13.38 -10.05 -2.40
C THR A 87 12.68 -8.74 -2.73
N TRP A 88 11.44 -8.63 -2.32
CA TRP A 88 10.65 -7.43 -2.51
C TRP A 88 9.64 -7.26 -1.37
N GLY A 89 9.17 -6.05 -1.21
CA GLY A 89 8.17 -5.72 -0.22
C GLY A 89 7.61 -4.32 -0.43
N ASN A 90 6.52 -4.06 0.24
CA ASN A 90 5.80 -2.80 0.12
C ASN A 90 5.27 -2.38 1.50
N PRO A 91 6.14 -1.94 2.44
CA PRO A 91 5.66 -1.35 3.67
C PRO A 91 4.78 -0.14 3.36
N THR A 92 3.54 -0.18 3.85
CA THR A 92 2.53 0.83 3.58
C THR A 92 1.88 1.25 4.89
N GLU A 93 1.79 2.54 5.10
CA GLU A 93 0.96 3.17 6.12
C GLU A 93 -0.06 4.08 5.43
N ARG A 94 -1.31 3.85 5.71
CA ARG A 94 -2.39 4.64 5.11
C ARG A 94 -3.56 4.79 6.06
N SER A 95 -4.24 5.92 5.94
CA SER A 95 -5.55 6.08 6.53
C SER A 95 -6.63 5.53 5.60
N THR A 96 -7.79 5.26 6.17
CA THR A 96 -8.96 4.83 5.40
C THR A 96 -10.02 5.92 5.36
N GLN A 97 -10.85 5.85 4.35
CA GLN A 97 -12.10 6.58 4.27
C GLN A 97 -13.26 5.62 4.54
N GLY A 98 -14.35 6.14 5.10
CA GLY A 98 -15.60 5.43 5.28
C GLY A 98 -16.66 5.97 4.34
N ALA A 99 -17.50 5.08 3.83
CA ALA A 99 -18.78 5.50 3.28
C ALA A 99 -19.66 6.02 4.40
N SER A 100 -20.46 7.03 4.11
CA SER A 100 -21.42 7.62 5.03
C SER A 100 -22.83 7.55 4.46
N THR A 101 -23.81 8.07 5.18
CA THR A 101 -25.19 8.15 4.69
C THR A 101 -25.37 9.34 3.75
N ASP A 102 -26.39 9.29 2.89
CA ASP A 102 -26.75 10.42 2.03
C ASP A 102 -27.06 11.68 2.82
N GLU A 103 -27.70 11.52 4.00
CA GLU A 103 -27.95 12.62 4.92
C GLU A 103 -26.65 13.28 5.40
N ALA A 104 -25.63 12.49 5.75
CA ALA A 104 -24.34 13.03 6.20
C ALA A 104 -23.62 13.76 5.05
N TYR A 105 -23.66 13.23 3.82
CA TYR A 105 -23.13 13.92 2.65
C TYR A 105 -23.85 15.23 2.38
N TRP A 106 -25.19 15.24 2.53
CA TRP A 106 -25.99 16.45 2.36
C TRP A 106 -25.70 17.50 3.43
N LEU A 107 -25.60 17.09 4.70
CA LEU A 107 -25.28 18.00 5.81
C LEU A 107 -23.86 18.57 5.71
N ALA A 108 -22.90 17.75 5.27
CA ALA A 108 -21.54 18.19 5.03
C ALA A 108 -21.40 19.05 3.76
N ASN A 109 -22.41 19.05 2.88
CA ASN A 109 -22.35 19.62 1.54
C ASN A 109 -21.13 19.13 0.75
N ASP A 110 -20.75 17.87 0.96
CA ASP A 110 -19.58 17.26 0.34
C ASP A 110 -19.82 15.77 0.09
N TYR A 111 -19.81 15.36 -1.19
CA TYR A 111 -19.95 13.95 -1.59
C TYR A 111 -18.68 13.10 -1.30
N GLN A 112 -17.59 13.73 -0.88
CA GLN A 112 -16.34 13.08 -0.50
C GLN A 112 -16.12 13.12 1.02
N TYR A 113 -17.14 13.49 1.76
CA TYR A 113 -17.10 13.53 3.21
C TYR A 113 -16.58 12.22 3.80
N ASN A 114 -15.62 12.32 4.71
CA ASN A 114 -15.01 11.19 5.40
C ASN A 114 -15.24 11.31 6.91
N PRO A 115 -16.03 10.41 7.53
CA PRO A 115 -16.34 10.49 8.97
C PRO A 115 -15.17 10.04 9.86
N TYR A 116 -14.06 9.55 9.31
CA TYR A 116 -12.98 8.92 10.09
C TYR A 116 -11.88 9.87 10.54
N TRP A 117 -11.96 11.14 10.23
CA TRP A 117 -10.96 12.10 10.68
C TRP A 117 -11.54 13.14 11.63
N GLY A 118 -10.65 13.79 12.38
CA GLY A 118 -10.97 14.85 13.32
C GLY A 118 -9.69 15.50 13.84
N TYR A 119 -9.83 16.38 14.81
CA TYR A 119 -8.70 17.03 15.45
C TYR A 119 -8.43 16.42 16.82
N GLN A 120 -7.16 16.15 17.11
CA GLN A 120 -6.67 15.77 18.42
C GLN A 120 -5.50 16.69 18.78
N ASN A 121 -5.62 17.43 19.86
CA ASN A 121 -4.60 18.41 20.30
C ASN A 121 -4.20 19.41 19.18
N GLY A 122 -5.18 19.87 18.40
CA GLY A 122 -4.95 20.79 17.28
C GLY A 122 -4.38 20.16 16.01
N HIS A 123 -4.08 18.87 16.00
CA HIS A 123 -3.58 18.16 14.83
C HIS A 123 -4.68 17.30 14.19
N LYS A 124 -4.77 17.36 12.85
CA LYS A 124 -5.67 16.49 12.09
C LYS A 124 -5.23 15.03 12.23
N ARG A 125 -6.15 14.17 12.61
CA ARG A 125 -5.91 12.74 12.81
C ARG A 125 -7.03 11.91 12.17
N ASN A 126 -6.64 10.82 11.52
CA ASN A 126 -7.60 9.80 11.08
C ASN A 126 -7.73 8.71 12.16
N SER A 127 -8.97 8.30 12.45
CA SER A 127 -9.27 7.29 13.46
C SER A 127 -8.97 5.86 13.01
N ARG A 128 -8.79 5.64 11.71
CA ARG A 128 -8.54 4.30 11.11
C ARG A 128 -7.29 4.31 10.25
N VAL A 129 -6.21 3.82 10.84
CA VAL A 129 -4.91 3.71 10.17
C VAL A 129 -4.59 2.24 9.95
N VAL A 130 -4.15 1.93 8.75
CA VAL A 130 -3.72 0.58 8.34
C VAL A 130 -2.24 0.62 8.03
N ASN A 131 -1.51 -0.29 8.65
CA ASN A 131 -0.12 -0.58 8.34
C ASN A 131 -0.05 -2.01 7.79
N ASP A 132 0.46 -2.17 6.59
CA ASP A 132 0.66 -3.47 6.00
C ASP A 132 2.09 -3.61 5.44
N PHE A 133 2.66 -4.79 5.61
CA PHE A 133 3.97 -5.12 5.09
C PHE A 133 4.06 -6.62 4.84
N ALA A 134 4.30 -7.00 3.60
CA ALA A 134 4.40 -8.40 3.20
C ALA A 134 5.70 -8.65 2.42
N PRO A 135 6.86 -8.71 3.11
CA PRO A 135 8.12 -9.06 2.49
C PRO A 135 8.03 -10.47 1.90
N SER A 136 8.57 -10.58 0.70
CA SER A 136 8.61 -11.83 -0.07
C SER A 136 10.03 -12.04 -0.58
N ALA A 137 10.44 -13.29 -0.67
CA ALA A 137 11.72 -13.67 -1.24
C ALA A 137 11.60 -14.95 -2.05
N ILE A 138 12.41 -15.05 -3.10
CA ILE A 138 12.53 -16.25 -3.93
C ILE A 138 14.00 -16.52 -4.21
N ALA A 139 14.40 -17.77 -4.04
CA ALA A 139 15.67 -18.29 -4.51
C ALA A 139 15.42 -19.29 -5.62
N THR A 140 16.12 -19.15 -6.75
CA THR A 140 15.96 -20.03 -7.91
C THR A 140 17.32 -20.55 -8.34
N TRP A 141 17.42 -21.85 -8.46
CA TRP A 141 18.56 -22.53 -9.05
C TRP A 141 18.16 -23.09 -10.42
N ASP A 142 18.91 -22.69 -11.44
CA ASP A 142 18.79 -23.18 -12.80
C ASP A 142 20.02 -24.03 -13.13
N TRP A 143 19.79 -25.17 -13.75
CA TRP A 143 20.86 -26.03 -14.29
C TRP A 143 20.55 -26.43 -15.73
N GLU A 144 21.37 -25.94 -16.65
CA GLU A 144 21.38 -26.34 -18.06
C GLU A 144 22.19 -27.63 -18.19
N ILE A 145 21.48 -28.78 -18.16
CA ILE A 145 22.12 -30.12 -18.19
C ILE A 145 22.73 -30.39 -19.55
N ASN A 146 21.99 -30.02 -20.60
CA ASN A 146 22.41 -30.07 -21.99
C ASN A 146 21.51 -29.16 -22.84
N ASP A 147 21.73 -29.08 -24.15
CA ASP A 147 20.97 -28.19 -25.07
C ASP A 147 19.45 -28.47 -25.11
N GLN A 148 19.02 -29.63 -24.65
CA GLN A 148 17.61 -30.07 -24.67
C GLN A 148 16.99 -30.11 -23.28
N MET A 149 17.77 -30.07 -22.20
CA MET A 149 17.30 -30.27 -20.84
C MET A 149 17.76 -29.17 -19.91
N LYS A 150 16.80 -28.54 -19.27
CA LYS A 150 17.02 -27.56 -18.23
C LYS A 150 16.20 -27.93 -16.97
N LEU A 151 16.86 -27.93 -15.83
CA LEU A 151 16.21 -28.06 -14.52
C LEU A 151 16.11 -26.69 -13.86
N THR A 152 14.93 -26.34 -13.38
CA THR A 152 14.70 -25.13 -12.58
C THR A 152 14.07 -25.53 -11.25
N THR A 153 14.71 -25.15 -10.16
CA THR A 153 14.23 -25.36 -8.80
C THR A 153 14.10 -24.02 -8.09
N SER A 154 12.95 -23.76 -7.49
CA SER A 154 12.70 -22.50 -6.79
C SER A 154 12.14 -22.73 -5.40
N VAL A 155 12.56 -21.91 -4.45
CA VAL A 155 12.01 -21.82 -3.10
C VAL A 155 11.49 -20.40 -2.90
N PHE A 156 10.24 -20.29 -2.49
CA PHE A 156 9.56 -19.03 -2.24
C PHE A 156 9.15 -18.92 -0.77
N GLY A 157 9.36 -17.75 -0.19
CA GLY A 157 8.89 -17.42 1.15
C GLY A 157 8.20 -16.06 1.18
N LYS A 158 7.13 -15.94 1.95
CA LYS A 158 6.40 -14.69 2.20
C LYS A 158 6.01 -14.63 3.67
N TYR A 159 6.22 -13.48 4.27
CA TYR A 159 5.71 -13.17 5.61
C TYR A 159 4.80 -11.95 5.52
N SER A 160 3.63 -11.98 6.18
CA SER A 160 2.67 -10.88 6.12
C SER A 160 2.39 -10.33 7.50
N MET A 161 2.57 -9.03 7.65
CA MET A 161 2.24 -8.26 8.85
C MET A 161 1.15 -7.26 8.50
N TYR A 162 0.02 -7.35 9.21
CA TYR A 162 -1.09 -6.42 9.04
C TYR A 162 -1.49 -5.85 10.40
N LYS A 163 -1.56 -4.53 10.50
CA LYS A 163 -2.03 -3.83 11.69
C LYS A 163 -3.11 -2.83 11.28
N SER A 164 -4.22 -2.83 12.00
CA SER A 164 -5.28 -1.85 11.80
C SER A 164 -5.61 -1.20 13.14
N ALA A 165 -5.56 0.12 13.18
CA ALA A 165 -5.98 0.91 14.33
C ALA A 165 -7.42 1.38 14.13
N LYS A 166 -8.18 1.42 15.22
CA LYS A 166 -9.51 2.02 15.30
C LYS A 166 -9.60 2.88 16.55
N LEU A 167 -10.47 3.87 16.53
CA LEU A 167 -10.79 4.65 17.71
C LEU A 167 -11.41 3.73 18.78
N ASN A 168 -10.89 3.78 20.01
CA ASN A 168 -11.47 3.10 21.16
C ASN A 168 -12.35 4.10 21.93
N TYR A 169 -13.60 3.74 22.15
CA TYR A 169 -14.58 4.61 22.79
C TYR A 169 -14.55 4.54 24.32
N ASN A 170 -13.81 3.59 24.91
CA ASN A 170 -13.76 3.36 26.36
C ASN A 170 -15.15 3.33 27.02
N ASN A 171 -16.11 2.61 26.42
CA ASN A 171 -17.51 2.54 26.82
C ASN A 171 -18.30 3.87 26.70
N ALA A 172 -17.74 4.91 26.09
CA ALA A 172 -18.49 6.12 25.75
C ALA A 172 -19.41 5.88 24.54
N GLU A 173 -20.32 6.80 24.30
CA GLU A 173 -21.13 6.78 23.09
C GLU A 173 -20.26 6.90 21.84
N ASN A 174 -20.76 6.41 20.71
CA ASN A 174 -20.04 6.46 19.45
C ASN A 174 -19.78 7.92 19.04
N PRO A 175 -18.51 8.36 18.99
CA PRO A 175 -18.16 9.74 18.67
C PRO A 175 -18.10 10.02 17.16
N GLN A 176 -18.49 9.08 16.32
CA GLN A 176 -18.46 9.30 14.87
C GLN A 176 -19.52 10.34 14.47
N PRO A 177 -19.14 11.35 13.67
CA PRO A 177 -20.07 12.42 13.29
C PRO A 177 -21.32 11.93 12.54
N ASP A 178 -21.19 10.82 11.81
CA ASP A 178 -22.24 10.20 11.02
C ASP A 178 -23.00 9.08 11.77
N TYR A 179 -22.83 9.00 13.08
CA TYR A 179 -23.57 8.02 13.88
C TYR A 179 -25.07 8.31 13.84
N TRP A 180 -25.86 7.32 13.44
CA TRP A 180 -27.27 7.48 13.13
C TRP A 180 -28.10 8.16 14.23
N LYS A 181 -27.79 7.91 15.50
CA LYS A 181 -28.49 8.56 16.63
C LYS A 181 -28.29 10.07 16.70
N ASN A 182 -27.22 10.59 16.11
CA ASN A 182 -26.91 12.01 16.10
C ASN A 182 -27.42 12.71 14.83
N MET A 183 -28.02 11.95 13.90
CA MET A 183 -28.55 12.48 12.66
C MET A 183 -29.92 13.14 12.87
N PRO A 184 -30.23 14.26 12.21
CA PRO A 184 -31.54 14.92 12.25
C PRO A 184 -32.69 13.96 11.96
N SER A 185 -32.54 13.06 10.98
CA SER A 185 -33.58 12.08 10.65
C SER A 185 -33.95 11.14 11.81
N ALA A 186 -33.00 10.76 12.65
CA ALA A 186 -33.23 9.90 13.81
C ALA A 186 -34.00 10.64 14.93
N ASN A 187 -33.85 11.96 15.00
CA ASN A 187 -34.46 12.79 16.05
C ASN A 187 -35.73 13.50 15.60
N TYR A 188 -36.14 13.34 14.34
CA TYR A 188 -37.27 14.03 13.75
C TYR A 188 -38.61 13.80 14.53
N TYR A 189 -38.86 12.56 14.91
CA TYR A 189 -40.09 12.22 15.67
C TYR A 189 -40.05 12.70 17.13
N VAL A 190 -38.87 12.73 17.73
CA VAL A 190 -38.69 13.24 19.11
C VAL A 190 -38.96 14.74 19.13
N TRP A 191 -38.46 15.47 18.12
CA TRP A 191 -38.68 16.92 18.00
C TRP A 191 -40.14 17.28 17.76
N LEU A 192 -40.86 16.51 16.93
CA LEU A 192 -42.29 16.68 16.69
C LEU A 192 -43.12 16.46 17.94
N LEU A 193 -42.77 15.51 18.82
CA LEU A 193 -43.44 15.28 20.08
C LEU A 193 -43.29 16.48 21.04
N TYR A 194 -42.12 17.09 21.08
CA TYR A 194 -41.88 18.27 21.92
C TYR A 194 -42.54 19.57 21.41
N THR A 195 -42.79 19.66 20.11
CA THR A 195 -43.44 20.85 19.51
C THR A 195 -44.96 20.75 19.45
N SER A 196 -45.53 19.55 19.62
CA SER A 196 -46.99 19.36 19.64
C SER A 196 -47.63 19.65 20.99
N ASP A 197 -46.84 19.73 22.07
CA ASP A 197 -47.32 20.01 23.45
C ASP A 197 -47.03 21.46 23.86
N ALA A 198 -46.62 22.33 22.95
CA ALA A 198 -46.46 23.78 23.14
C ALA A 198 -47.51 24.52 22.33
#